data_827953a118dff2f57605fcce47d3e348
#
_entry.id   827953a118dff2f57605fcce47d3e348
#
_cell.length_a   1.000
_cell.length_b   1.000
_cell.length_c   1.000
_cell.angle_alpha   90.00
_cell.angle_beta   90.00
_cell.angle_gamma   90.00
#
_symmetry.space_group_name_H-M   'P 1'
#
loop_
_entity.id
_entity.type
_entity.pdbx_description
1 polymer ?
#
loop_
_entity_poly.entity_id
_entity_poly.type
_entity_poly.pdbx_seq_one_letter_code
_entity_poly.pdbx_strand_id
1 'polypeptide(L)'
;MRETTTGDDAGAVAGSPAVTAASSAALAALHAENRAAAARLRACHDLWATCREEQELRDIAAGYGPGLDQRPEHAVIDPLTIATSEIVAAYGVHHNRARSLLTLAITLVTKFPCLV
;
A
#
# COMPACT_ATOMS: atom_id res chain seq x y z
N MET A 1 -21.57 48.38 -5.09
CA MET A 1 -21.28 47.92 -5.12
C MET A 1 -21.16 47.41 -4.87
N ARG A 2 -21.15 47.27 -5.08
CA ARG A 2 -20.74 46.61 -5.07
C ARG A 2 -20.91 45.85 -4.96
N GLU A 3 -21.12 45.58 -5.17
CA GLU A 3 -20.95 44.84 -5.25
C GLU A 3 -21.02 44.15 -5.37
N THR A 4 -21.52 44.38 -5.64
CA THR A 4 -21.24 43.76 -5.99
C THR A 4 -21.31 43.07 -6.00
N THR A 5 -21.71 43.03 -6.29
CA THR A 5 -21.37 42.48 -6.40
C THR A 5 -21.51 41.77 -6.25
N THR A 6 -21.84 41.36 -6.50
CA THR A 6 -21.61 40.75 -6.37
C THR A 6 -21.52 39.99 -6.51
N GLY A 7 -21.82 39.83 -6.79
CA GLY A 7 -21.76 39.07 -7.15
C GLY A 7 -21.14 38.13 -7.27
N ASP A 8 -21.31 37.65 -7.88
CA ASP A 8 -20.42 36.94 -7.79
C ASP A 8 -19.91 36.73 -6.53
N ASP A 9 -20.46 36.66 -5.62
CA ASP A 9 -19.91 36.73 -4.40
C ASP A 9 -19.36 35.49 -3.82
N ALA A 10 -19.92 34.31 -3.98
CA ALA A 10 -19.33 33.03 -3.61
C ALA A 10 -18.07 32.82 -4.40
N GLY A 11 -18.09 33.16 -5.65
CA GLY A 11 -16.91 33.11 -6.48
C GLY A 11 -15.83 34.04 -5.98
N ALA A 12 -16.22 35.20 -5.45
CA ALA A 12 -15.25 36.14 -4.93
C ALA A 12 -14.51 35.59 -3.73
N VAL A 13 -15.20 34.86 -2.85
CA VAL A 13 -14.56 34.21 -1.71
C VAL A 13 -13.59 33.11 -2.19
N ALA A 14 -14.03 32.29 -3.11
CA ALA A 14 -13.19 31.24 -3.65
C ALA A 14 -12.05 31.83 -4.50
N GLY A 15 -12.25 33.04 -5.00
CA GLY A 15 -11.27 33.68 -5.87
C GLY A 15 -10.11 34.35 -5.18
N SER A 16 -10.09 34.41 -3.85
CA SER A 16 -8.97 34.98 -3.13
C SER A 16 -7.66 34.30 -3.48
N PRO A 17 -6.61 35.05 -3.89
CA PRO A 17 -5.32 34.40 -4.18
C PRO A 17 -4.74 33.60 -3.02
N ALA A 18 -4.92 34.10 -1.80
CA ALA A 18 -4.43 33.40 -0.63
C ALA A 18 -5.18 32.09 -0.42
N VAL A 19 -6.51 32.09 -0.57
CA VAL A 19 -7.32 30.88 -0.46
C VAL A 19 -6.98 29.89 -1.57
N THR A 20 -6.81 30.38 -2.79
CA THR A 20 -6.45 29.53 -3.92
C THR A 20 -5.10 28.87 -3.71
N ALA A 21 -4.11 29.61 -3.24
CA ALA A 21 -2.78 29.06 -2.96
C ALA A 21 -2.84 28.00 -1.85
N ALA A 22 -3.59 28.28 -0.78
CA ALA A 22 -3.74 27.33 0.31
C ALA A 22 -4.46 26.06 -0.15
N SER A 23 -5.50 26.19 -0.97
CA SER A 23 -6.24 25.06 -1.52
C SER A 23 -5.35 24.20 -2.42
N SER A 24 -4.54 24.85 -3.26
CA SER A 24 -3.60 24.12 -4.12
C SER A 24 -2.56 23.35 -3.30
N ALA A 25 -2.06 23.98 -2.24
CA ALA A 25 -1.11 23.32 -1.36
C ALA A 25 -1.72 22.10 -0.65
N ALA A 26 -2.96 22.25 -0.18
CA ALA A 26 -3.68 21.15 0.46
C ALA A 26 -3.91 19.99 -0.51
N LEU A 27 -4.29 20.29 -1.75
CA LEU A 27 -4.50 19.26 -2.77
C LEU A 27 -3.19 18.55 -3.12
N ALA A 28 -2.11 19.31 -3.25
CA ALA A 28 -0.80 18.74 -3.54
C ALA A 28 -0.36 17.79 -2.41
N ALA A 29 -0.61 18.17 -1.16
CA ALA A 29 -0.28 17.34 -0.01
C ALA A 29 -1.10 16.04 -0.03
N LEU A 30 -2.39 16.12 -0.35
CA LEU A 30 -3.24 14.94 -0.47
C LEU A 30 -2.73 14.00 -1.56
N HIS A 31 -2.37 14.56 -2.72
CA HIS A 31 -1.82 13.75 -3.82
C HIS A 31 -0.50 13.08 -3.40
N ALA A 32 0.35 13.78 -2.65
CA ALA A 32 1.60 13.21 -2.17
C ALA A 32 1.34 12.04 -1.20
N GLU A 33 0.37 12.21 -0.30
CA GLU A 33 -0.02 11.14 0.61
C GLU A 33 -0.55 9.92 -0.14
N ASN A 34 -1.38 10.15 -1.15
CA ASN A 34 -1.95 9.06 -1.94
C ASN A 34 -0.86 8.31 -2.69
N ARG A 35 0.11 9.02 -3.26
CA ARG A 35 1.23 8.38 -3.94
C ARG A 35 2.08 7.55 -2.97
N ALA A 36 2.32 8.10 -1.77
CA ALA A 36 3.09 7.39 -0.75
C ALA A 36 2.34 6.14 -0.27
N ALA A 37 1.02 6.23 -0.09
CA ALA A 37 0.21 5.08 0.31
C ALA A 37 0.23 3.99 -0.76
N ALA A 38 0.11 4.36 -2.02
CA ALA A 38 0.19 3.42 -3.14
C ALA A 38 1.55 2.74 -3.20
N ALA A 39 2.62 3.52 -3.04
CA ALA A 39 3.98 2.98 -3.03
C ALA A 39 4.17 2.00 -1.87
N ARG A 40 3.61 2.30 -0.69
CA ARG A 40 3.69 1.41 0.46
C ARG A 40 2.96 0.09 0.21
N LEU A 41 1.77 0.16 -0.38
CA LEU A 41 1.02 -1.06 -0.70
C LEU A 41 1.77 -1.93 -1.71
N ARG A 42 2.36 -1.30 -2.72
CA ARG A 42 3.15 -2.01 -3.72
C ARG A 42 4.38 -2.66 -3.09
N ALA A 43 5.06 -1.94 -2.19
CA ALA A 43 6.22 -2.48 -1.49
C ALA A 43 5.86 -3.65 -0.59
N CYS A 44 4.70 -3.59 0.08
CA CYS A 44 4.22 -4.72 0.90
C CYS A 44 3.91 -5.95 0.03
N HIS A 45 3.29 -5.74 -1.12
CA HIS A 45 3.05 -6.82 -2.06
C HIS A 45 4.38 -7.44 -2.53
N ASP A 46 5.36 -6.60 -2.88
CA ASP A 46 6.65 -7.07 -3.37
C ASP A 46 7.40 -7.85 -2.29
N LEU A 47 7.28 -7.43 -1.03
CA LEU A 47 7.86 -8.17 0.07
C LEU A 47 7.27 -9.58 0.16
N TRP A 48 5.95 -9.70 0.10
CA TRP A 48 5.29 -11.00 0.10
C TRP A 48 5.73 -11.84 -1.11
N ALA A 49 5.77 -11.26 -2.30
CA ALA A 49 6.17 -11.96 -3.51
C ALA A 49 7.61 -12.46 -3.42
N THR A 50 8.49 -11.65 -2.85
CA THR A 50 9.88 -12.03 -2.64
C THR A 50 9.99 -13.20 -1.65
N CYS A 51 9.24 -13.15 -0.55
CA CYS A 51 9.21 -14.26 0.40
C CYS A 51 8.74 -15.56 -0.25
N ARG A 52 7.74 -15.46 -1.14
CA ARG A 52 7.21 -16.61 -1.86
C ARG A 52 8.25 -17.18 -2.81
N GLU A 53 8.93 -16.32 -3.56
CA GLU A 53 9.97 -16.75 -4.48
C GLU A 53 11.12 -17.44 -3.75
N GLU A 54 11.56 -16.86 -2.66
CA GLU A 54 12.64 -17.47 -1.87
C GLU A 54 12.25 -18.81 -1.31
N GLN A 55 10.99 -18.96 -0.90
CA GLN A 55 10.50 -20.23 -0.42
C GLN A 55 10.52 -21.29 -1.52
N GLU A 56 10.09 -20.92 -2.73
CA GLU A 56 10.14 -21.80 -3.88
C GLU A 56 11.56 -22.26 -4.20
N LEU A 57 12.52 -21.34 -4.15
CA LEU A 57 13.92 -21.67 -4.40
C LEU A 57 14.47 -22.61 -3.33
N ARG A 58 14.11 -22.39 -2.06
CA ARG A 58 14.54 -23.29 -0.99
C ARG A 58 13.93 -24.69 -1.16
N ASP A 59 12.69 -24.76 -1.60
CA ASP A 59 12.03 -26.05 -1.84
C ASP A 59 12.73 -26.82 -2.95
N ILE A 60 13.06 -26.15 -4.04
CA ILE A 60 13.78 -26.77 -5.16
C ILE A 60 15.16 -27.27 -4.68
N ALA A 61 15.88 -26.44 -3.93
CA ALA A 61 17.19 -26.82 -3.40
C ALA A 61 17.11 -27.99 -2.44
N ALA A 62 16.00 -28.15 -1.72
CA ALA A 62 15.77 -29.26 -0.80
C ALA A 62 15.25 -30.53 -1.50
N GLY A 63 14.99 -30.45 -2.79
CA GLY A 63 14.51 -31.59 -3.56
C GLY A 63 12.99 -31.74 -3.59
N TYR A 64 12.24 -30.73 -3.15
CA TYR A 64 10.79 -30.76 -3.23
C TYR A 64 10.34 -30.21 -4.58
N GLY A 65 9.34 -30.86 -5.16
CA GLY A 65 8.76 -30.35 -6.40
C GLY A 65 7.89 -29.14 -6.19
N PRO A 66 7.26 -28.63 -7.23
CA PRO A 66 6.49 -27.39 -7.16
C PRO A 66 5.17 -27.49 -6.40
N GLY A 67 4.89 -28.54 -5.67
CA GLY A 67 3.67 -28.70 -4.89
C GLY A 67 3.94 -28.74 -3.40
N LEU A 68 2.99 -28.27 -2.61
CA LEU A 68 3.08 -28.31 -1.15
C LEU A 68 3.05 -29.75 -0.61
N ASP A 69 2.41 -30.66 -1.36
CA ASP A 69 2.22 -32.05 -0.93
C ASP A 69 3.52 -32.81 -0.75
N GLN A 70 4.61 -32.32 -1.36
CA GLN A 70 5.90 -33.02 -1.30
C GLN A 70 6.76 -32.58 -0.14
N ARG A 71 6.30 -31.62 0.66
CA ARG A 71 7.05 -31.10 1.80
C ARG A 71 6.55 -31.72 3.10
N PRO A 72 7.45 -32.02 4.05
CA PRO A 72 7.02 -32.35 5.41
C PRO A 72 6.25 -31.15 5.98
N GLU A 73 5.22 -31.43 6.76
CA GLU A 73 4.34 -30.39 7.29
C GLU A 73 5.13 -29.33 8.07
N HIS A 74 6.10 -29.76 8.86
CA HIS A 74 6.91 -28.83 9.67
C HIS A 74 7.87 -27.97 8.83
N ALA A 75 8.07 -28.30 7.56
CA ALA A 75 8.93 -27.52 6.66
C ALA A 75 8.14 -26.51 5.83
N VAL A 76 6.81 -26.51 5.95
CA VAL A 76 5.97 -25.57 5.22
C VAL A 76 5.92 -24.26 5.98
N ILE A 77 6.59 -23.24 5.45
CA ILE A 77 6.58 -21.90 6.03
C ILE A 77 5.78 -21.00 5.08
N ASP A 78 4.68 -20.46 5.61
CA ASP A 78 3.80 -19.61 4.84
C ASP A 78 4.51 -18.27 4.53
N PRO A 79 4.70 -17.90 3.25
CA PRO A 79 5.31 -16.63 2.88
C PRO A 79 4.61 -15.43 3.50
N LEU A 80 3.29 -15.49 3.69
CA LEU A 80 2.55 -14.42 4.32
C LEU A 80 2.96 -14.25 5.79
N THR A 81 3.23 -15.34 6.49
CA THR A 81 3.69 -15.30 7.89
C THR A 81 5.07 -14.64 7.97
N ILE A 82 5.97 -14.97 7.06
CA ILE A 82 7.31 -14.37 7.02
C ILE A 82 7.20 -12.87 6.74
N ALA A 83 6.43 -12.50 5.72
CA ALA A 83 6.25 -11.10 5.36
C ALA A 83 5.58 -10.31 6.50
N THR A 84 4.61 -10.92 7.20
CA THR A 84 3.96 -10.28 8.35
C THR A 84 4.98 -9.96 9.43
N SER A 85 5.88 -10.89 9.74
CA SER A 85 6.91 -10.67 10.75
C SER A 85 7.85 -9.52 10.36
N GLU A 86 8.20 -9.42 9.08
CA GLU A 86 9.04 -8.32 8.59
C GLU A 86 8.34 -6.98 8.74
N ILE A 87 7.05 -6.91 8.44
CA ILE A 87 6.29 -5.66 8.59
C ILE A 87 6.15 -5.27 10.07
N VAL A 88 5.92 -6.25 10.95
CA VAL A 88 5.88 -5.98 12.40
C VAL A 88 7.21 -5.36 12.84
N ALA A 89 8.33 -5.92 12.40
CA ALA A 89 9.65 -5.41 12.78
C ALA A 89 9.91 -4.02 12.18
N ALA A 90 9.54 -3.81 10.93
CA ALA A 90 9.85 -2.56 10.23
C ALA A 90 8.94 -1.41 10.68
N TYR A 91 7.66 -1.67 10.90
CA TYR A 91 6.67 -0.62 11.18
C TYR A 91 6.34 -0.50 12.65
N GLY A 92 6.73 -1.45 13.48
CA GLY A 92 6.40 -1.43 14.91
C GLY A 92 4.91 -1.57 15.18
N VAL A 93 4.18 -2.24 14.31
CA VAL A 93 2.73 -2.43 14.44
C VAL A 93 2.42 -3.83 14.96
N HIS A 94 1.20 -3.99 15.47
CA HIS A 94 0.75 -5.29 15.95
C HIS A 94 0.63 -6.28 14.78
N HIS A 95 0.83 -7.56 15.09
CA HIS A 95 0.80 -8.64 14.10
C HIS A 95 -0.48 -8.63 13.25
N ASN A 96 -1.64 -8.47 13.89
CA ASN A 96 -2.92 -8.47 13.16
C ASN A 96 -3.00 -7.30 12.16
N ARG A 97 -2.49 -6.15 12.56
CA ARG A 97 -2.47 -4.97 11.68
C ARG A 97 -1.54 -5.20 10.49
N ALA A 98 -0.37 -5.76 10.75
CA ALA A 98 0.60 -6.08 9.69
C ALA A 98 0.00 -7.07 8.69
N ARG A 99 -0.67 -8.11 9.19
CA ARG A 99 -1.28 -9.13 8.34
C ARG A 99 -2.41 -8.53 7.50
N SER A 100 -3.22 -7.67 8.10
CA SER A 100 -4.30 -6.98 7.38
C SER A 100 -3.76 -6.08 6.28
N LEU A 101 -2.68 -5.36 6.56
CA LEU A 101 -2.03 -4.50 5.57
C LEU A 101 -1.51 -5.32 4.39
N LEU A 102 -0.84 -6.43 4.66
CA LEU A 102 -0.32 -7.31 3.62
C LEU A 102 -1.45 -7.92 2.79
N THR A 103 -2.51 -8.39 3.43
CA THR A 103 -3.66 -8.97 2.73
C THR A 103 -4.30 -7.93 1.82
N LEU A 104 -4.46 -6.71 2.30
CA LEU A 104 -4.99 -5.62 1.49
C LEU A 104 -4.08 -5.33 0.31
N ALA A 105 -2.76 -5.25 0.54
CA ALA A 105 -1.79 -4.96 -0.52
C ALA A 105 -1.81 -6.05 -1.60
N ILE A 106 -1.83 -7.31 -1.21
CA ILE A 106 -1.88 -8.43 -2.15
C ILE A 106 -3.15 -8.36 -2.99
N THR A 107 -4.29 -8.12 -2.34
CA THR A 107 -5.58 -8.05 -3.02
C THR A 107 -5.62 -6.90 -4.02
N LEU A 108 -5.19 -5.71 -3.61
CA LEU A 108 -5.26 -4.53 -4.47
C LEU A 108 -4.31 -4.64 -5.66
N VAL A 109 -3.08 -5.06 -5.44
CA VAL A 109 -2.11 -5.18 -6.54
C VAL A 109 -2.50 -6.30 -7.50
N THR A 110 -3.04 -7.40 -6.99
CA THR A 110 -3.44 -8.54 -7.82
C THR A 110 -4.68 -8.24 -8.64
N LYS A 111 -5.71 -7.64 -8.02
CA LYS A 111 -7.00 -7.44 -8.67
C LYS A 111 -7.14 -6.08 -9.37
N PHE A 112 -6.42 -5.08 -8.89
CA PHE A 112 -6.55 -3.70 -9.38
C PHE A 112 -5.18 -3.08 -9.58
N PRO A 113 -4.34 -3.65 -10.47
CA PRO A 113 -2.95 -3.18 -10.62
C PRO A 113 -2.85 -1.71 -11.04
N CYS A 114 -3.88 -1.17 -11.68
CA CYS A 114 -3.87 0.22 -12.13
C CYS A 114 -4.16 1.22 -11.02
N LEU A 115 -4.64 0.77 -9.86
CA LEU A 115 -4.97 1.66 -8.76
C LEU A 115 -3.80 1.92 -7.82
N VAL A 116 -2.76 1.13 -7.93
CA VAL A 116 -1.66 1.19 -6.97
C VAL A 116 -0.34 1.51 -7.65
#